data_5e6a2c7b05e56af29085916a4b320276
#
_entry.id   5e6a2c7b05e56af29085916a4b320276
#
_cell.length_a   1.000
_cell.length_b   1.000
_cell.length_c   1.000
_cell.angle_alpha   90.00
_cell.angle_beta   90.00
_cell.angle_gamma   90.00
#
_symmetry.space_group_name_H-M   'P 1'
#
loop_
_entity.id
_entity.type
_entity.pdbx_description
1 polymer ?
#
loop_
_entity_poly.entity_id
_entity_poly.type
_entity_poly.pdbx_seq_one_letter_code
_entity_poly.pdbx_strand_id
1 'polypeptide(L)'
;NAVHGLINVLSRAPSLELEREIDLSIGPHDLYQMKGTVSDTIGQHGYRLSVNGTTDGGYVSDSGYDQQKVSFRHDYYGDIDSFKTLFSHTNLNQETAGYITGFRAYEDESRSRTNPNPEAYRDAKSTRLSTEWERQLTDSSTFRLTPYLRHTEMEFLMHFLPGQPVENNKHSSVGLLAAYTKDLDGGHKVIFGTDFEYTEGELSEVQFNPTIFGQFLQGVHYDYEVDATVVAPYVHSEWQVLDRTRVTAGVRYEYTKYDYTNNTDSREFGTRYLRPDSGKDTFSNLSPKLGLVQELTDNTAAFINYARGNRAPQTTDLYRAQIGPSRTGGADSESIDSIEIGVRKVGDGLQYEIAAYHMKKDDYFFTDTNNENVPDGKTNHTGLELGMFYPFNELFDIGANVTFAKHEYDFNKPGSGIEKGDYLVTAPKRMGNIRLGWNVTPVTRAELEWVHMSEYYITDGNDKKYDGHDVFNLRASHDVTNNLTLYGKVHNLFNTEYAERADFGGGGGGDYRYFVGEKRYLHVGASYSF
;
A
#
# COMPACT_ATOMS: atom_id res chain seq x y z
N ASN A 1 -10.31 6.11 5.24
CA ASN A 1 -11.03 4.85 5.17
C ASN A 1 -10.09 3.72 4.74
N ALA A 2 -9.37 3.14 5.70
CA ALA A 2 -8.37 2.11 5.44
C ALA A 2 -8.92 0.75 5.87
N VAL A 3 -9.68 0.08 5.01
CA VAL A 3 -10.15 -1.31 5.24
C VAL A 3 -9.04 -2.35 4.98
N HIS A 4 -7.94 -1.94 4.35
CA HIS A 4 -6.79 -2.79 4.01
C HIS A 4 -5.46 -2.31 4.62
N GLY A 5 -5.50 -1.33 5.52
CA GLY A 5 -4.33 -0.70 6.11
C GLY A 5 -3.96 0.65 5.47
N LEU A 6 -3.02 1.37 6.07
CA LEU A 6 -2.57 2.69 5.64
C LEU A 6 -1.04 2.76 5.70
N ILE A 7 -0.42 3.19 4.60
CA ILE A 7 0.99 3.58 4.57
C ILE A 7 1.06 5.10 4.56
N ASN A 8 1.57 5.70 5.63
CA ASN A 8 1.78 7.14 5.70
C ASN A 8 3.23 7.48 5.35
N VAL A 9 3.42 8.22 4.25
CA VAL A 9 4.74 8.66 3.78
C VAL A 9 4.95 10.11 4.18
N LEU A 10 5.88 10.34 5.10
CA LEU A 10 6.26 11.68 5.55
C LEU A 10 7.49 12.15 4.77
N SER A 11 7.38 13.32 4.13
CA SER A 11 8.53 13.96 3.49
C SER A 11 9.52 14.47 4.56
N ARG A 12 10.83 14.20 4.39
CA ARG A 12 11.86 14.74 5.25
C ARG A 12 11.80 16.28 5.23
N ALA A 13 11.90 16.90 6.42
CA ALA A 13 11.94 18.34 6.54
C ALA A 13 13.22 18.92 5.87
N PRO A 14 13.20 20.20 5.45
CA PRO A 14 14.42 20.91 5.08
C PRO A 14 15.46 20.86 6.21
N SER A 15 16.74 20.79 5.84
CA SER A 15 17.86 20.87 6.79
C SER A 15 18.04 22.31 7.28
N LEU A 16 18.57 22.48 8.49
CA LEU A 16 18.85 23.80 9.05
C LEU A 16 20.05 24.48 8.38
N GLU A 17 20.97 23.67 7.86
CA GLU A 17 22.16 24.09 7.14
C GLU A 17 22.18 23.47 5.74
N LEU A 18 22.95 24.04 4.83
CA LEU A 18 23.08 23.56 3.47
C LEU A 18 23.57 22.10 3.45
N GLU A 19 22.71 21.21 3.02
CA GLU A 19 22.95 19.78 2.81
C GLU A 19 22.91 19.48 1.30
N ARG A 20 23.92 18.80 0.80
CA ARG A 20 23.94 18.25 -0.56
C ARG A 20 24.36 16.80 -0.48
N GLU A 21 23.62 15.94 -1.14
CA GLU A 21 23.85 14.50 -1.13
C GLU A 21 23.71 13.94 -2.55
N ILE A 22 24.64 13.08 -2.93
CA ILE A 22 24.52 12.22 -4.11
C ILE A 22 24.64 10.78 -3.64
N ASP A 23 23.67 9.96 -4.03
CA ASP A 23 23.68 8.52 -3.78
C ASP A 23 23.65 7.80 -5.12
N LEU A 24 24.58 6.85 -5.30
CA LEU A 24 24.73 6.04 -6.50
C LEU A 24 24.75 4.59 -6.10
N SER A 25 23.97 3.75 -6.76
CA SER A 25 24.00 2.31 -6.51
C SER A 25 23.84 1.49 -7.78
N ILE A 26 24.41 0.31 -7.75
CA ILE A 26 24.34 -0.68 -8.82
C ILE A 26 23.94 -2.04 -8.24
N GLY A 27 23.25 -2.82 -9.02
CA GLY A 27 22.75 -4.16 -8.67
C GLY A 27 22.79 -5.12 -9.84
N PRO A 28 22.21 -6.30 -9.68
CA PRO A 28 22.08 -7.28 -10.76
C PRO A 28 21.11 -6.76 -11.82
N HIS A 29 21.06 -7.44 -12.96
CA HIS A 29 20.07 -7.18 -14.02
C HIS A 29 20.06 -5.75 -14.51
N ASP A 30 21.25 -5.15 -14.66
CA ASP A 30 21.42 -3.76 -15.10
C ASP A 30 20.69 -2.74 -14.21
N LEU A 31 20.56 -3.03 -12.91
CA LEU A 31 20.05 -2.07 -11.93
C LEU A 31 21.06 -0.95 -11.70
N TYR A 32 20.67 0.27 -12.05
CA TYR A 32 21.39 1.50 -11.75
C TYR A 32 20.44 2.49 -11.09
N GLN A 33 20.85 3.07 -9.98
CA GLN A 33 20.09 4.10 -9.28
C GLN A 33 20.96 5.30 -9.02
N MET A 34 20.40 6.49 -9.22
CA MET A 34 21.02 7.75 -8.87
C MET A 34 20.00 8.61 -8.13
N LYS A 35 20.39 9.16 -6.98
CA LYS A 35 19.61 10.14 -6.23
C LYS A 35 20.47 11.36 -5.92
N GLY A 36 19.93 12.55 -6.15
CA GLY A 36 20.50 13.81 -5.74
C GLY A 36 19.56 14.56 -4.81
N THR A 37 20.09 15.15 -3.75
CA THR A 37 19.32 15.95 -2.80
C THR A 37 20.06 17.23 -2.50
N VAL A 38 19.32 18.36 -2.49
CA VAL A 38 19.80 19.65 -1.96
C VAL A 38 18.75 20.15 -0.97
N SER A 39 19.20 20.57 0.19
CA SER A 39 18.32 21.07 1.25
C SER A 39 19.02 22.19 2.04
N ASP A 40 18.26 23.22 2.42
CA ASP A 40 18.75 24.35 3.20
C ASP A 40 17.60 25.09 3.86
N THR A 41 17.91 25.90 4.87
CA THR A 41 16.98 26.85 5.48
C THR A 41 17.63 28.26 5.48
N ILE A 42 16.99 29.19 4.78
CA ILE A 42 17.44 30.57 4.64
C ILE A 42 16.40 31.49 5.29
N GLY A 43 16.74 32.06 6.45
CA GLY A 43 15.79 32.85 7.24
C GLY A 43 14.59 32.00 7.69
N GLN A 44 13.39 32.40 7.30
CA GLN A 44 12.14 31.69 7.63
C GLN A 44 11.72 30.66 6.55
N HIS A 45 12.56 30.41 5.54
CA HIS A 45 12.24 29.55 4.40
C HIS A 45 13.16 28.33 4.35
N GLY A 46 12.60 27.16 4.48
CA GLY A 46 13.28 25.88 4.26
C GLY A 46 12.96 25.29 2.89
N TYR A 47 13.97 24.74 2.21
CA TYR A 47 13.84 24.12 0.89
C TYR A 47 14.48 22.74 0.87
N ARG A 48 13.82 21.79 0.23
CA ARG A 48 14.38 20.47 -0.07
C ARG A 48 13.96 20.03 -1.45
N LEU A 49 14.92 19.78 -2.33
CA LEU A 49 14.75 19.21 -3.64
C LEU A 49 15.44 17.85 -3.67
N SER A 50 14.73 16.82 -4.11
CA SER A 50 15.30 15.49 -4.37
C SER A 50 14.90 15.04 -5.77
N VAL A 51 15.86 14.53 -6.53
CA VAL A 51 15.68 13.90 -7.83
C VAL A 51 16.20 12.48 -7.75
N ASN A 52 15.49 11.54 -8.39
CA ASN A 52 15.87 10.14 -8.42
C ASN A 52 15.64 9.57 -9.83
N GLY A 53 16.61 8.83 -10.34
CA GLY A 53 16.52 8.04 -11.55
C GLY A 53 16.87 6.60 -11.25
N THR A 54 16.08 5.68 -11.76
CA THR A 54 16.32 4.23 -11.65
C THR A 54 16.10 3.60 -13.01
N THR A 55 17.01 2.74 -13.43
CA THR A 55 16.81 1.76 -14.51
C THR A 55 17.10 0.36 -13.96
N ASP A 56 16.32 -0.62 -14.33
CA ASP A 56 16.41 -2.01 -13.88
C ASP A 56 15.97 -2.92 -15.05
N GLY A 57 16.82 -3.85 -15.47
CA GLY A 57 16.49 -4.80 -16.53
C GLY A 57 15.59 -5.97 -16.07
N GLY A 58 15.30 -6.06 -14.76
CA GLY A 58 14.41 -7.08 -14.18
C GLY A 58 15.03 -8.46 -14.01
N TYR A 59 14.61 -9.18 -12.97
CA TYR A 59 15.03 -10.56 -12.71
C TYR A 59 14.47 -11.53 -13.75
N VAL A 60 13.18 -11.42 -14.05
CA VAL A 60 12.52 -12.15 -15.14
C VAL A 60 12.82 -11.46 -16.45
N SER A 61 12.97 -12.19 -17.55
CA SER A 61 13.20 -11.60 -18.88
C SER A 61 12.08 -10.64 -19.25
N ASP A 62 12.41 -9.51 -19.88
CA ASP A 62 11.45 -8.48 -20.29
C ASP A 62 10.49 -8.07 -19.15
N SER A 63 11.07 -7.73 -17.97
CA SER A 63 10.32 -7.26 -16.80
C SER A 63 10.97 -6.06 -16.13
N GLY A 64 11.80 -5.34 -16.85
CA GLY A 64 12.52 -4.18 -16.39
C GLY A 64 11.66 -2.94 -16.22
N TYR A 65 12.25 -1.88 -15.66
CA TYR A 65 11.60 -0.58 -15.59
C TYR A 65 12.58 0.58 -15.57
N ASP A 66 12.11 1.70 -16.11
CA ASP A 66 12.74 3.01 -15.97
C ASP A 66 11.83 3.93 -15.14
N GLN A 67 12.40 4.58 -14.13
CA GLN A 67 11.64 5.48 -13.29
C GLN A 67 12.41 6.77 -13.02
N GLN A 68 11.72 7.91 -13.15
CA GLN A 68 12.22 9.22 -12.78
C GLN A 68 11.27 9.82 -11.73
N LYS A 69 11.82 10.35 -10.65
CA LYS A 69 11.08 11.03 -9.59
C LYS A 69 11.70 12.38 -9.26
N VAL A 70 10.82 13.37 -9.07
CA VAL A 70 11.18 14.67 -8.53
C VAL A 70 10.30 14.93 -7.32
N SER A 71 10.90 15.36 -6.22
CA SER A 71 10.19 15.79 -5.01
C SER A 71 10.75 17.14 -4.55
N PHE A 72 9.86 18.07 -4.32
CA PHE A 72 10.22 19.38 -3.79
C PHE A 72 9.37 19.67 -2.55
N ARG A 73 10.01 20.18 -1.51
CA ARG A 73 9.37 20.67 -0.29
C ARG A 73 9.86 22.07 0.01
N HIS A 74 8.91 22.96 0.29
CA HIS A 74 9.16 24.30 0.81
C HIS A 74 8.39 24.48 2.10
N ASP A 75 9.07 24.85 3.17
CA ASP A 75 8.49 25.22 4.45
C ASP A 75 8.71 26.71 4.72
N TYR A 76 7.67 27.39 5.17
CA TYR A 76 7.75 28.74 5.71
C TYR A 76 7.39 28.70 7.19
N TYR A 77 8.24 29.29 8.01
CA TYR A 77 8.13 29.31 9.47
C TYR A 77 7.88 30.74 9.94
N GLY A 78 6.63 31.15 9.99
CA GLY A 78 6.22 32.42 10.57
C GLY A 78 5.77 32.29 12.02
N ASP A 79 5.62 33.42 12.72
CA ASP A 79 5.25 33.44 14.15
C ASP A 79 3.79 32.95 14.39
N ILE A 80 2.89 33.22 13.47
CA ILE A 80 1.45 32.90 13.57
C ILE A 80 1.06 31.92 12.46
N ASP A 81 1.62 32.08 11.27
CA ASP A 81 1.33 31.28 10.08
C ASP A 81 2.54 30.43 9.70
N SER A 82 2.30 29.18 9.39
CA SER A 82 3.30 28.33 8.74
C SER A 82 2.71 27.70 7.47
N PHE A 83 3.58 27.47 6.50
CA PHE A 83 3.20 26.82 5.24
C PHE A 83 4.16 25.66 4.97
N LYS A 84 3.61 24.53 4.53
CA LYS A 84 4.37 23.38 4.03
C LYS A 84 3.85 23.01 2.65
N THR A 85 4.61 23.33 1.62
CA THR A 85 4.26 23.02 0.22
C THR A 85 5.05 21.80 -0.24
N LEU A 86 4.36 20.83 -0.79
CA LEU A 86 4.92 19.59 -1.33
C LEU A 86 4.54 19.48 -2.80
N PHE A 87 5.54 19.26 -3.63
CA PHE A 87 5.37 18.88 -5.03
C PHE A 87 6.05 17.53 -5.26
N SER A 88 5.43 16.65 -6.01
CA SER A 88 6.04 15.41 -6.49
C SER A 88 5.58 15.09 -7.89
N HIS A 89 6.51 14.58 -8.70
CA HIS A 89 6.24 14.01 -10.01
C HIS A 89 6.99 12.70 -10.16
N THR A 90 6.31 11.70 -10.71
CA THR A 90 6.88 10.38 -11.03
C THR A 90 6.50 10.04 -12.47
N ASN A 91 7.48 9.58 -13.25
CA ASN A 91 7.29 8.92 -14.54
C ASN A 91 7.84 7.49 -14.40
N LEU A 92 7.04 6.51 -14.76
CA LEU A 92 7.36 5.08 -14.73
C LEU A 92 7.08 4.49 -16.10
N ASN A 93 8.08 3.85 -16.72
CA ASN A 93 7.91 2.97 -17.87
C ASN A 93 8.34 1.57 -17.38
N GLN A 94 7.42 0.62 -17.41
CA GLN A 94 7.63 -0.70 -16.84
C GLN A 94 7.21 -1.79 -17.83
N GLU A 95 8.11 -2.72 -18.10
CA GLU A 95 7.77 -4.03 -18.66
C GLU A 95 7.21 -4.91 -17.52
N THR A 96 6.17 -5.68 -17.79
CA THR A 96 5.51 -6.50 -16.78
C THR A 96 5.59 -7.97 -17.14
N ALA A 97 6.14 -8.81 -16.26
CA ALA A 97 6.11 -10.25 -16.45
C ALA A 97 4.83 -10.86 -15.87
N GLY A 98 4.33 -11.85 -16.59
CA GLY A 98 3.29 -12.74 -16.05
C GLY A 98 3.84 -13.73 -15.01
N TYR A 99 2.96 -14.55 -14.47
CA TYR A 99 3.30 -15.66 -13.60
C TYR A 99 3.75 -16.88 -14.44
N ILE A 100 4.57 -17.74 -13.84
CA ILE A 100 4.83 -19.08 -14.39
C ILE A 100 3.82 -20.07 -13.81
N THR A 101 3.46 -21.10 -14.56
CA THR A 101 2.43 -22.09 -14.19
C THR A 101 3.01 -23.48 -13.97
N GLY A 102 2.31 -24.32 -13.20
CA GLY A 102 2.65 -25.71 -12.90
C GLY A 102 3.06 -25.92 -11.44
N PHE A 103 2.84 -27.12 -10.91
CA PHE A 103 3.15 -27.43 -9.52
C PHE A 103 4.63 -27.21 -9.20
N ARG A 104 4.94 -26.33 -8.22
CA ARG A 104 6.28 -25.95 -7.79
C ARG A 104 7.19 -25.44 -8.94
N ALA A 105 6.63 -24.83 -9.96
CA ALA A 105 7.38 -24.34 -11.12
C ALA A 105 8.46 -23.31 -10.75
N TYR A 106 8.35 -22.62 -9.61
CA TYR A 106 9.36 -21.68 -9.11
C TYR A 106 10.70 -22.35 -8.70
N GLU A 107 10.72 -23.68 -8.52
CA GLU A 107 11.94 -24.46 -8.24
C GLU A 107 12.67 -24.90 -9.52
N ASP A 108 12.04 -24.76 -10.67
CA ASP A 108 12.66 -25.06 -11.97
C ASP A 108 13.48 -23.85 -12.44
N GLU A 109 14.79 -23.94 -12.28
CA GLU A 109 15.73 -22.88 -12.65
C GLU A 109 15.62 -22.48 -14.13
N SER A 110 15.31 -23.44 -15.02
CA SER A 110 15.17 -23.16 -16.44
C SER A 110 13.95 -22.29 -16.79
N ARG A 111 12.96 -22.26 -15.88
CA ARG A 111 11.70 -21.53 -16.05
C ARG A 111 11.61 -20.28 -15.18
N SER A 112 12.35 -20.21 -14.09
CA SER A 112 12.24 -19.15 -13.09
C SER A 112 12.44 -17.73 -13.64
N ARG A 113 13.13 -17.59 -14.76
CA ARG A 113 13.37 -16.32 -15.45
C ARG A 113 12.58 -16.15 -16.75
N THR A 114 11.69 -17.08 -17.09
CA THR A 114 10.92 -16.99 -18.32
C THR A 114 9.75 -16.04 -18.18
N ASN A 115 9.53 -15.19 -19.17
CA ASN A 115 8.35 -14.34 -19.29
C ASN A 115 7.45 -14.88 -20.40
N PRO A 116 6.24 -15.36 -20.09
CA PRO A 116 5.29 -15.81 -21.10
C PRO A 116 4.65 -14.65 -21.90
N ASN A 117 4.84 -13.40 -21.45
CA ASN A 117 4.25 -12.21 -22.02
C ASN A 117 5.28 -11.08 -22.18
N PRO A 118 6.31 -11.24 -23.03
CA PRO A 118 7.39 -10.27 -23.16
C PRO A 118 6.91 -8.89 -23.72
N GLU A 119 5.73 -8.85 -24.32
CA GLU A 119 5.09 -7.64 -24.83
C GLU A 119 4.36 -6.82 -23.77
N ALA A 120 4.24 -7.34 -22.55
CA ALA A 120 3.44 -6.73 -21.50
C ALA A 120 4.14 -5.51 -20.88
N TYR A 121 3.39 -4.43 -20.71
CA TYR A 121 3.91 -3.18 -20.14
C TYR A 121 2.88 -2.48 -19.26
N ARG A 122 3.38 -1.55 -18.45
CA ARG A 122 2.59 -0.59 -17.65
C ARG A 122 3.37 0.72 -17.57
N ASP A 123 2.87 1.74 -18.24
CA ASP A 123 3.42 3.08 -18.19
C ASP A 123 2.52 3.97 -17.32
N ALA A 124 3.09 4.73 -16.41
CA ALA A 124 2.34 5.56 -15.49
C ALA A 124 3.04 6.87 -15.19
N LYS A 125 2.26 7.95 -15.09
CA LYS A 125 2.72 9.25 -14.61
C LYS A 125 1.82 9.72 -13.47
N SER A 126 2.43 10.32 -12.46
CA SER A 126 1.70 10.89 -11.33
C SER A 126 2.31 12.22 -10.91
N THR A 127 1.47 13.23 -10.75
CA THR A 127 1.84 14.56 -10.29
C THR A 127 0.95 14.96 -9.11
N ARG A 128 1.55 15.47 -8.06
CA ARG A 128 0.85 15.99 -6.89
C ARG A 128 1.45 17.30 -6.41
N LEU A 129 0.57 18.24 -6.06
CA LEU A 129 0.91 19.49 -5.38
C LEU A 129 -0.02 19.65 -4.18
N SER A 130 0.52 19.98 -3.02
CA SER A 130 -0.27 20.31 -1.82
C SER A 130 0.42 21.38 -1.02
N THR A 131 -0.38 22.24 -0.36
CA THR A 131 0.14 23.23 0.58
C THR A 131 -0.66 23.14 1.86
N GLU A 132 -0.02 22.75 2.96
CA GLU A 132 -0.58 22.83 4.29
C GLU A 132 -0.32 24.22 4.84
N TRP A 133 -1.37 24.97 5.12
CA TRP A 133 -1.32 26.22 5.87
C TRP A 133 -1.83 25.95 7.27
N GLU A 134 -1.02 26.29 8.25
CA GLU A 134 -1.39 26.24 9.66
C GLU A 134 -1.31 27.64 10.26
N ARG A 135 -2.37 28.02 10.98
CA ARG A 135 -2.45 29.30 11.67
C ARG A 135 -2.79 29.12 13.14
N GLN A 136 -1.94 29.68 13.99
CA GLN A 136 -2.19 29.80 15.41
C GLN A 136 -3.21 30.92 15.63
N LEU A 137 -4.44 30.57 16.02
CA LEU A 137 -5.52 31.55 16.25
C LEU A 137 -5.45 32.13 17.65
N THR A 138 -5.12 31.30 18.65
CA THR A 138 -4.88 31.65 20.05
C THR A 138 -3.83 30.70 20.63
N ASP A 139 -3.34 30.93 21.84
CA ASP A 139 -2.38 30.04 22.51
C ASP A 139 -2.86 28.58 22.60
N SER A 140 -4.18 28.36 22.49
CA SER A 140 -4.80 27.05 22.64
C SER A 140 -5.66 26.63 21.44
N SER A 141 -5.53 27.30 20.28
CA SER A 141 -6.31 26.90 19.09
C SER A 141 -5.56 27.14 17.79
N THR A 142 -5.64 26.16 16.91
CA THR A 142 -4.97 26.14 15.62
C THR A 142 -5.97 25.81 14.52
N PHE A 143 -5.85 26.50 13.40
CA PHE A 143 -6.58 26.19 12.18
C PHE A 143 -5.61 25.68 11.12
N ARG A 144 -5.94 24.56 10.48
CA ARG A 144 -5.13 23.98 9.39
C ARG A 144 -6.00 23.83 8.15
N LEU A 145 -5.43 24.19 7.01
CA LEU A 145 -6.05 24.07 5.70
C LEU A 145 -5.06 23.49 4.71
N THR A 146 -5.42 22.41 4.01
CA THR A 146 -4.53 21.75 3.05
C THR A 146 -5.24 21.56 1.71
N PRO A 147 -5.22 22.56 0.81
CA PRO A 147 -5.59 22.35 -0.59
C PRO A 147 -4.57 21.45 -1.28
N TYR A 148 -5.04 20.62 -2.21
CA TYR A 148 -4.19 19.82 -3.07
C TYR A 148 -4.75 19.60 -4.46
N LEU A 149 -3.83 19.33 -5.40
CA LEU A 149 -4.10 18.90 -6.76
C LEU A 149 -3.39 17.57 -7.00
N ARG A 150 -4.02 16.69 -7.73
CA ARG A 150 -3.45 15.40 -8.11
C ARG A 150 -3.85 15.09 -9.55
N HIS A 151 -2.90 14.61 -10.35
CA HIS A 151 -3.14 14.05 -11.67
C HIS A 151 -2.37 12.76 -11.83
N THR A 152 -3.02 11.72 -12.33
CA THR A 152 -2.41 10.41 -12.60
C THR A 152 -2.97 9.88 -13.92
N GLU A 153 -2.08 9.35 -14.76
CA GLU A 153 -2.42 8.63 -15.98
C GLU A 153 -1.66 7.30 -16.01
N MET A 154 -2.29 6.27 -16.56
CA MET A 154 -1.69 4.95 -16.73
C MET A 154 -2.22 4.30 -18.01
N GLU A 155 -1.31 3.71 -18.75
CA GLU A 155 -1.60 2.79 -19.85
C GLU A 155 -0.98 1.43 -19.54
N PHE A 156 -1.73 0.35 -19.70
CA PHE A 156 -1.13 -0.97 -19.54
C PHE A 156 -1.78 -2.04 -20.41
N LEU A 157 -0.97 -3.00 -20.89
CA LEU A 157 -1.43 -4.16 -21.61
C LEU A 157 -1.90 -5.24 -20.61
N MET A 158 -3.18 -5.59 -20.64
CA MET A 158 -3.78 -6.61 -19.79
C MET A 158 -3.45 -8.01 -20.30
N HIS A 159 -2.17 -8.36 -20.26
CA HIS A 159 -1.63 -9.61 -20.80
C HIS A 159 -2.27 -10.88 -20.21
N PHE A 160 -2.82 -10.81 -19.00
CA PHE A 160 -3.50 -11.90 -18.29
C PHE A 160 -4.91 -12.19 -18.82
N LEU A 161 -5.46 -11.32 -19.69
CA LEU A 161 -6.75 -11.55 -20.35
C LEU A 161 -6.52 -12.06 -21.78
N PRO A 162 -7.30 -13.05 -22.24
CA PRO A 162 -7.32 -13.42 -23.64
C PRO A 162 -7.65 -12.21 -24.52
N GLY A 163 -6.90 -12.07 -25.62
CA GLY A 163 -7.02 -10.90 -26.48
C GLY A 163 -6.20 -9.70 -26.06
N GLN A 164 -5.64 -9.69 -24.87
CA GLN A 164 -4.69 -8.69 -24.37
C GLN A 164 -5.16 -7.26 -24.64
N PRO A 165 -6.30 -6.83 -24.07
CA PRO A 165 -6.75 -5.46 -24.24
C PRO A 165 -5.79 -4.48 -23.58
N VAL A 166 -5.72 -3.27 -24.14
CA VAL A 166 -5.01 -2.13 -23.55
C VAL A 166 -6.00 -1.33 -22.73
N GLU A 167 -5.66 -1.09 -21.47
CA GLU A 167 -6.39 -0.20 -20.57
C GLU A 167 -5.66 1.14 -20.48
N ASN A 168 -6.40 2.22 -20.73
CA ASN A 168 -5.98 3.58 -20.41
C ASN A 168 -6.86 4.11 -19.32
N ASN A 169 -6.27 4.61 -18.24
CA ASN A 169 -7.02 5.31 -17.21
C ASN A 169 -6.28 6.59 -16.78
N LYS A 170 -7.04 7.62 -16.53
CA LYS A 170 -6.53 8.86 -15.96
C LYS A 170 -7.53 9.46 -14.98
N HIS A 171 -7.02 10.18 -14.01
CA HIS A 171 -7.85 10.96 -13.11
C HIS A 171 -7.15 12.22 -12.64
N SER A 172 -7.93 13.28 -12.51
CA SER A 172 -7.50 14.56 -11.96
C SER A 172 -8.36 14.91 -10.76
N SER A 173 -7.72 15.28 -9.65
CA SER A 173 -8.43 15.61 -8.41
C SER A 173 -8.04 16.98 -7.90
N VAL A 174 -9.02 17.69 -7.36
CA VAL A 174 -8.85 18.83 -6.48
C VAL A 174 -9.43 18.50 -5.13
N GLY A 175 -8.69 18.78 -4.06
CA GLY A 175 -9.17 18.49 -2.71
C GLY A 175 -8.77 19.55 -1.70
N LEU A 176 -9.46 19.52 -0.57
CA LEU A 176 -9.27 20.42 0.54
C LEU A 176 -9.46 19.65 1.85
N LEU A 177 -8.46 19.68 2.72
CA LEU A 177 -8.55 19.17 4.09
C LEU A 177 -8.57 20.36 5.02
N ALA A 178 -9.57 20.46 5.89
CA ALA A 178 -9.69 21.55 6.86
C ALA A 178 -9.85 20.97 8.27
N ALA A 179 -9.12 21.52 9.25
CA ALA A 179 -9.20 21.13 10.64
C ALA A 179 -9.04 22.33 11.57
N TYR A 180 -9.89 22.39 12.57
CA TYR A 180 -9.77 23.29 13.72
C TYR A 180 -9.46 22.45 14.96
N THR A 181 -8.34 22.73 15.59
CA THR A 181 -7.89 22.08 16.83
C THR A 181 -8.07 23.06 17.99
N LYS A 182 -8.64 22.58 19.09
CA LYS A 182 -8.73 23.29 20.36
C LYS A 182 -8.15 22.46 21.46
N ASP A 183 -7.09 22.96 22.08
CA ASP A 183 -6.56 22.46 23.32
C ASP A 183 -7.38 23.08 24.47
N LEU A 184 -7.80 22.24 25.42
CA LEU A 184 -8.61 22.58 26.57
C LEU A 184 -7.77 22.38 27.84
N ASP A 185 -8.16 23.01 28.95
CA ASP A 185 -7.51 22.81 30.24
C ASP A 185 -7.49 21.34 30.66
N GLY A 186 -6.47 20.92 31.41
CA GLY A 186 -6.35 19.55 31.88
C GLY A 186 -5.80 18.56 30.85
N GLY A 187 -5.22 19.04 29.74
CA GLY A 187 -4.63 18.17 28.70
C GLY A 187 -5.65 17.56 27.74
N HIS A 188 -6.85 18.13 27.69
CA HIS A 188 -7.89 17.70 26.75
C HIS A 188 -7.73 18.36 25.39
N LYS A 189 -8.16 17.68 24.32
CA LYS A 189 -8.09 18.19 22.95
C LYS A 189 -9.35 17.82 22.17
N VAL A 190 -9.86 18.75 21.36
CA VAL A 190 -10.94 18.49 20.42
C VAL A 190 -10.53 19.00 19.05
N ILE A 191 -10.80 18.20 18.01
CA ILE A 191 -10.56 18.52 16.60
C ILE A 191 -11.86 18.39 15.85
N PHE A 192 -12.25 19.44 15.14
CA PHE A 192 -13.32 19.44 14.16
C PHE A 192 -12.71 19.59 12.78
N GLY A 193 -13.14 18.77 11.83
CA GLY A 193 -12.62 18.89 10.48
C GLY A 193 -13.59 18.40 9.43
N THR A 194 -13.22 18.67 8.19
CA THR A 194 -13.90 18.14 7.01
C THR A 194 -12.92 18.00 5.87
N ASP A 195 -13.09 16.93 5.10
CA ASP A 195 -12.37 16.72 3.85
C ASP A 195 -13.34 16.85 2.69
N PHE A 196 -12.86 17.45 1.61
CA PHE A 196 -13.55 17.54 0.33
C PHE A 196 -12.61 17.09 -0.77
N GLU A 197 -13.10 16.28 -1.70
CA GLU A 197 -12.41 15.94 -2.95
C GLU A 197 -13.40 15.88 -4.10
N TYR A 198 -13.04 16.47 -5.23
CA TYR A 198 -13.67 16.27 -6.52
C TYR A 198 -12.65 15.66 -7.47
N THR A 199 -13.03 14.60 -8.17
CA THR A 199 -12.17 13.86 -9.10
C THR A 199 -12.90 13.62 -10.41
N GLU A 200 -12.30 14.00 -11.52
CA GLU A 200 -12.67 13.58 -12.87
C GLU A 200 -11.82 12.36 -13.24
N GLY A 201 -12.46 11.25 -13.53
CA GLY A 201 -11.82 9.98 -13.90
C GLY A 201 -12.31 9.46 -15.24
N GLU A 202 -11.40 8.92 -16.04
CA GLU A 202 -11.69 8.32 -17.35
C GLU A 202 -11.07 6.92 -17.39
N LEU A 203 -11.79 5.97 -18.00
CA LEU A 203 -11.26 4.64 -18.30
C LEU A 203 -11.71 4.19 -19.68
N SER A 204 -10.74 3.74 -20.48
CA SER A 204 -11.01 2.99 -21.72
C SER A 204 -10.25 1.67 -21.73
N GLU A 205 -10.90 0.61 -22.22
CA GLU A 205 -10.32 -0.72 -22.43
C GLU A 205 -10.60 -1.14 -23.87
N VAL A 206 -9.55 -1.35 -24.66
CA VAL A 206 -9.65 -1.65 -26.08
C VAL A 206 -8.85 -2.90 -26.44
N GLN A 207 -9.50 -3.88 -27.05
CA GLN A 207 -8.81 -5.03 -27.64
C GLN A 207 -8.49 -4.78 -29.11
N PHE A 208 -7.20 -4.66 -29.41
CA PHE A 208 -6.72 -4.52 -30.81
C PHE A 208 -6.57 -5.87 -31.52
N ASN A 209 -6.28 -6.92 -30.76
CA ASN A 209 -6.13 -8.28 -31.27
C ASN A 209 -7.47 -8.87 -31.75
N PRO A 210 -7.47 -9.79 -32.72
CA PRO A 210 -8.68 -10.47 -33.16
C PRO A 210 -9.47 -11.12 -32.01
N THR A 211 -10.77 -11.30 -32.22
CA THR A 211 -11.66 -11.98 -31.28
C THR A 211 -11.15 -13.38 -30.91
N ILE A 212 -11.08 -13.66 -29.61
CA ILE A 212 -10.63 -14.95 -29.06
C ILE A 212 -11.79 -15.67 -28.35
N PHE A 213 -11.91 -16.98 -28.58
CA PHE A 213 -12.96 -17.86 -28.02
C PHE A 213 -14.40 -17.36 -28.24
N GLY A 214 -14.64 -16.44 -29.19
CA GLY A 214 -15.94 -15.85 -29.45
C GLY A 214 -16.50 -14.96 -28.31
N GLN A 215 -15.74 -14.74 -27.25
CA GLN A 215 -16.15 -13.98 -26.06
C GLN A 215 -15.31 -12.75 -25.81
N PHE A 216 -14.00 -12.80 -26.10
CA PHE A 216 -13.08 -11.68 -26.02
C PHE A 216 -13.07 -10.99 -27.37
N LEU A 217 -13.97 -10.04 -27.56
CA LEU A 217 -14.23 -9.42 -28.85
C LEU A 217 -13.19 -8.35 -29.16
N GLN A 218 -12.75 -8.26 -30.40
CA GLN A 218 -11.99 -7.12 -30.88
C GLN A 218 -12.85 -5.85 -30.82
N GLY A 219 -12.29 -4.76 -30.31
CA GLY A 219 -12.95 -3.45 -30.21
C GLY A 219 -12.94 -2.88 -28.80
N VAL A 220 -13.78 -1.88 -28.58
CA VAL A 220 -13.90 -1.18 -27.30
C VAL A 220 -14.70 -2.04 -26.32
N HIS A 221 -14.07 -2.49 -25.24
CA HIS A 221 -14.74 -3.24 -24.17
C HIS A 221 -15.48 -2.29 -23.22
N TYR A 222 -14.80 -1.25 -22.74
CA TYR A 222 -15.34 -0.21 -21.88
C TYR A 222 -14.79 1.15 -22.33
N ASP A 223 -15.60 2.18 -22.20
CA ASP A 223 -15.22 3.58 -22.36
C ASP A 223 -16.22 4.41 -21.54
N TYR A 224 -15.71 5.03 -20.47
CA TYR A 224 -16.55 5.77 -19.54
C TYR A 224 -15.79 6.84 -18.76
N GLU A 225 -16.56 7.78 -18.24
CA GLU A 225 -16.14 8.84 -17.33
C GLU A 225 -16.86 8.74 -15.99
N VAL A 226 -16.20 9.13 -14.90
CA VAL A 226 -16.79 9.22 -13.57
C VAL A 226 -16.36 10.51 -12.89
N ASP A 227 -17.32 11.35 -12.59
CA ASP A 227 -17.13 12.48 -11.69
C ASP A 227 -17.43 12.06 -10.26
N ALA A 228 -16.39 11.99 -9.43
CA ALA A 228 -16.49 11.58 -8.04
C ALA A 228 -16.44 12.79 -7.11
N THR A 229 -17.40 12.89 -6.21
CA THR A 229 -17.42 13.91 -5.14
C THR A 229 -17.39 13.20 -3.78
N VAL A 230 -16.46 13.60 -2.92
CA VAL A 230 -16.38 13.11 -1.53
C VAL A 230 -16.45 14.28 -0.57
N VAL A 231 -17.31 14.17 0.44
CA VAL A 231 -17.41 15.12 1.57
C VAL A 231 -17.40 14.33 2.86
N ALA A 232 -16.48 14.69 3.78
CA ALA A 232 -16.31 13.89 4.99
C ALA A 232 -16.04 14.73 6.24
N PRO A 233 -17.07 15.27 6.89
CA PRO A 233 -16.94 15.90 8.21
C PRO A 233 -16.58 14.88 9.28
N TYR A 234 -15.80 15.34 10.27
CA TYR A 234 -15.41 14.53 11.41
C TYR A 234 -15.21 15.35 12.69
N VAL A 235 -15.32 14.65 13.81
CA VAL A 235 -14.86 15.13 15.11
C VAL A 235 -13.98 14.09 15.75
N HIS A 236 -12.93 14.55 16.42
CA HIS A 236 -12.01 13.74 17.21
C HIS A 236 -11.74 14.45 18.53
N SER A 237 -11.68 13.68 19.62
CA SER A 237 -11.37 14.22 20.93
C SER A 237 -10.44 13.30 21.71
N GLU A 238 -9.61 13.92 22.54
CA GLU A 238 -8.68 13.26 23.47
C GLU A 238 -8.91 13.83 24.87
N TRP A 239 -9.07 12.95 25.83
CA TRP A 239 -9.41 13.29 27.22
C TRP A 239 -8.43 12.65 28.19
N GLN A 240 -7.70 13.45 28.94
CA GLN A 240 -6.92 12.99 30.09
C GLN A 240 -7.90 12.80 31.26
N VAL A 241 -8.42 11.59 31.42
CA VAL A 241 -9.48 11.30 32.43
C VAL A 241 -8.91 11.04 33.82
N LEU A 242 -7.67 10.56 33.89
CA LEU A 242 -6.86 10.41 35.12
C LEU A 242 -5.40 10.75 34.75
N ASP A 243 -4.54 10.96 35.73
CA ASP A 243 -3.14 11.37 35.52
C ASP A 243 -2.38 10.48 34.51
N ARG A 244 -2.72 9.19 34.43
CA ARG A 244 -2.07 8.19 33.55
C ARG A 244 -3.05 7.50 32.60
N THR A 245 -4.27 8.04 32.43
CA THR A 245 -5.29 7.43 31.58
C THR A 245 -5.81 8.43 30.56
N ARG A 246 -5.62 8.14 29.28
CA ARG A 246 -6.15 8.93 28.17
C ARG A 246 -7.21 8.14 27.43
N VAL A 247 -8.33 8.77 27.16
CA VAL A 247 -9.41 8.26 26.31
C VAL A 247 -9.45 9.08 25.01
N THR A 248 -9.59 8.41 23.88
CA THR A 248 -9.82 9.04 22.58
C THR A 248 -11.17 8.61 22.04
N ALA A 249 -11.93 9.54 21.47
CA ALA A 249 -13.18 9.26 20.79
C ALA A 249 -13.27 10.07 19.51
N GLY A 250 -13.85 9.49 18.48
CA GLY A 250 -14.03 10.20 17.21
C GLY A 250 -15.08 9.54 16.35
N VAL A 251 -15.61 10.33 15.43
CA VAL A 251 -16.54 9.87 14.39
C VAL A 251 -16.29 10.66 13.12
N ARG A 252 -16.30 9.96 11.99
CA ARG A 252 -16.25 10.51 10.64
C ARG A 252 -17.47 10.03 9.88
N TYR A 253 -18.17 10.94 9.26
CA TYR A 253 -19.19 10.63 8.26
C TYR A 253 -18.63 10.93 6.89
N GLU A 254 -18.77 10.01 5.93
CA GLU A 254 -18.32 10.19 4.57
C GLU A 254 -19.47 9.97 3.61
N TYR A 255 -19.72 10.97 2.78
CA TYR A 255 -20.62 10.90 1.65
C TYR A 255 -19.80 10.89 0.37
N THR A 256 -19.99 9.83 -0.44
CA THR A 256 -19.37 9.66 -1.76
C THR A 256 -20.45 9.61 -2.81
N LYS A 257 -20.30 10.40 -3.87
CA LYS A 257 -21.17 10.40 -5.04
C LYS A 257 -20.33 10.16 -6.28
N TYR A 258 -20.78 9.23 -7.11
CA TYR A 258 -20.29 9.01 -8.47
C TYR A 258 -21.35 9.45 -9.47
N ASP A 259 -20.96 10.27 -10.45
CA ASP A 259 -21.73 10.62 -11.64
C ASP A 259 -21.05 9.89 -12.82
N TYR A 260 -21.64 8.78 -13.25
CA TYR A 260 -21.08 7.88 -14.27
C TYR A 260 -21.67 8.18 -15.64
N THR A 261 -20.81 8.30 -16.65
CA THR A 261 -21.17 8.48 -18.05
C THR A 261 -20.59 7.36 -18.89
N ASN A 262 -21.44 6.55 -19.48
CA ASN A 262 -21.06 5.54 -20.47
C ASN A 262 -20.90 6.20 -21.85
N ASN A 263 -19.70 6.14 -22.43
CA ASN A 263 -19.39 6.71 -23.73
C ASN A 263 -19.60 5.72 -24.89
N THR A 264 -20.05 4.49 -24.62
CA THR A 264 -20.27 3.47 -25.65
C THR A 264 -21.73 3.49 -26.14
N ASP A 265 -21.93 3.07 -27.41
CA ASP A 265 -23.25 3.07 -28.05
C ASP A 265 -24.23 2.00 -27.58
N SER A 266 -23.74 1.02 -26.80
CA SER A 266 -24.55 -0.14 -26.38
C SER A 266 -24.24 -0.57 -24.95
N ARG A 267 -25.28 -1.04 -24.26
CA ARG A 267 -25.17 -1.61 -22.92
C ARG A 267 -24.40 -2.91 -22.85
N GLU A 268 -24.46 -3.73 -23.90
CA GLU A 268 -23.80 -5.02 -23.98
C GLU A 268 -22.86 -5.06 -25.18
N PHE A 269 -21.70 -5.68 -25.02
CA PHE A 269 -20.78 -5.97 -26.10
C PHE A 269 -20.44 -7.46 -26.10
N GLY A 270 -21.03 -8.16 -27.07
CA GLY A 270 -21.01 -9.60 -27.12
C GLY A 270 -21.78 -10.25 -25.95
N THR A 271 -21.27 -11.39 -25.48
CA THR A 271 -21.87 -12.16 -24.38
C THR A 271 -21.15 -11.97 -23.05
N ARG A 272 -20.13 -11.09 -23.00
CA ARG A 272 -19.25 -10.95 -21.85
C ARG A 272 -19.33 -9.58 -21.18
N TYR A 273 -19.30 -8.50 -21.95
CA TYR A 273 -19.10 -7.15 -21.41
C TYR A 273 -20.44 -6.47 -21.16
N LEU A 274 -20.67 -6.07 -19.91
CA LEU A 274 -21.82 -5.27 -19.49
C LEU A 274 -21.32 -3.84 -19.21
N ARG A 275 -21.92 -2.89 -19.89
CA ARG A 275 -21.66 -1.45 -19.78
C ARG A 275 -22.91 -0.82 -19.18
N PRO A 276 -22.94 -0.53 -17.87
CA PRO A 276 -24.12 0.06 -17.23
C PRO A 276 -24.58 1.34 -17.94
N ASP A 277 -25.88 1.64 -17.86
CA ASP A 277 -26.40 2.91 -18.36
C ASP A 277 -25.84 4.05 -17.50
N SER A 278 -25.60 5.23 -18.10
CA SER A 278 -25.18 6.43 -17.38
C SER A 278 -26.11 6.72 -16.21
N GLY A 279 -25.54 7.06 -15.06
CA GLY A 279 -26.30 7.21 -13.82
C GLY A 279 -25.50 7.76 -12.66
N LYS A 280 -26.09 7.67 -11.48
CA LYS A 280 -25.49 8.17 -10.24
C LYS A 280 -25.57 7.13 -9.16
N ASP A 281 -24.44 6.90 -8.50
CA ASP A 281 -24.35 6.07 -7.31
C ASP A 281 -23.91 6.92 -6.11
N THR A 282 -24.46 6.62 -4.94
CA THR A 282 -24.15 7.35 -3.70
C THR A 282 -23.92 6.38 -2.56
N PHE A 283 -22.92 6.67 -1.75
CA PHE A 283 -22.54 5.87 -0.59
C PHE A 283 -22.42 6.78 0.64
N SER A 284 -22.89 6.27 1.77
CA SER A 284 -22.85 6.99 3.05
C SER A 284 -22.26 6.09 4.13
N ASN A 285 -21.14 6.49 4.68
CA ASN A 285 -20.35 5.68 5.58
C ASN A 285 -20.11 6.38 6.92
N LEU A 286 -20.31 5.68 8.03
CA LEU A 286 -20.02 6.17 9.37
C LEU A 286 -18.89 5.37 9.99
N SER A 287 -17.82 6.04 10.41
CA SER A 287 -16.60 5.45 10.96
C SER A 287 -16.36 5.98 12.37
N PRO A 288 -16.93 5.35 13.41
CA PRO A 288 -16.61 5.65 14.81
C PRO A 288 -15.27 5.04 15.19
N LYS A 289 -14.60 5.67 16.18
CA LYS A 289 -13.41 5.14 16.86
C LYS A 289 -13.46 5.48 18.34
N LEU A 290 -12.95 4.56 19.15
CA LEU A 290 -12.79 4.71 20.61
C LEU A 290 -11.49 4.07 21.03
N GLY A 291 -10.69 4.76 21.82
CA GLY A 291 -9.42 4.25 22.33
C GLY A 291 -9.25 4.61 23.81
N LEU A 292 -8.52 3.76 24.50
CA LEU A 292 -8.04 4.02 25.85
C LEU A 292 -6.56 3.64 25.92
N VAL A 293 -5.75 4.52 26.49
CA VAL A 293 -4.34 4.28 26.81
C VAL A 293 -4.17 4.47 28.29
N GLN A 294 -3.60 3.46 28.95
CA GLN A 294 -3.23 3.47 30.35
C GLN A 294 -1.71 3.38 30.47
N GLU A 295 -1.08 4.42 30.98
CA GLU A 295 0.34 4.38 31.34
C GLU A 295 0.49 3.53 32.61
N LEU A 296 1.20 2.41 32.49
CA LEU A 296 1.51 1.50 33.59
C LEU A 296 2.75 1.96 34.37
N THR A 297 3.73 2.46 33.62
CA THR A 297 4.93 3.13 34.10
C THR A 297 5.26 4.30 33.16
N ASP A 298 6.31 5.05 33.45
CA ASP A 298 6.72 6.21 32.62
C ASP A 298 7.12 5.83 31.18
N ASN A 299 7.43 4.56 30.95
CA ASN A 299 7.85 4.06 29.63
C ASN A 299 7.03 2.85 29.12
N THR A 300 5.99 2.45 29.84
CA THR A 300 5.16 1.30 29.46
C THR A 300 3.68 1.69 29.51
N ALA A 301 2.96 1.45 28.43
CA ALA A 301 1.53 1.72 28.35
C ALA A 301 0.76 0.49 27.81
N ALA A 302 -0.41 0.24 28.37
CA ALA A 302 -1.41 -0.66 27.80
C ALA A 302 -2.45 0.15 27.01
N PHE A 303 -3.02 -0.44 25.98
CA PHE A 303 -4.05 0.21 25.20
C PHE A 303 -5.15 -0.76 24.75
N ILE A 304 -6.32 -0.21 24.50
CA ILE A 304 -7.41 -0.88 23.80
C ILE A 304 -8.03 0.11 22.82
N ASN A 305 -8.27 -0.34 21.60
CA ASN A 305 -8.84 0.45 20.51
C ASN A 305 -10.01 -0.29 19.88
N TYR A 306 -11.07 0.44 19.56
CA TYR A 306 -12.11 0.04 18.62
C TYR A 306 -12.16 1.03 17.48
N ALA A 307 -12.28 0.54 16.25
CA ALA A 307 -12.48 1.38 15.09
C ALA A 307 -13.32 0.66 14.03
N ARG A 308 -14.21 1.41 13.38
CA ARG A 308 -14.86 0.99 12.15
C ARG A 308 -14.29 1.74 10.97
N GLY A 309 -13.77 1.00 9.98
CA GLY A 309 -13.38 1.50 8.67
C GLY A 309 -14.44 1.16 7.63
N ASN A 310 -14.59 2.02 6.63
CA ASN A 310 -15.46 1.78 5.48
C ASN A 310 -14.74 2.16 4.20
N ARG A 311 -15.14 1.55 3.06
CA ARG A 311 -14.66 1.90 1.72
C ARG A 311 -15.83 1.82 0.74
N ALA A 312 -16.15 2.93 0.07
CA ALA A 312 -17.04 2.89 -1.07
C ALA A 312 -16.46 1.98 -2.18
N PRO A 313 -17.28 1.28 -2.98
CA PRO A 313 -16.81 0.46 -4.10
C PRO A 313 -15.92 1.26 -5.05
N GLN A 314 -14.95 0.63 -5.65
CA GLN A 314 -14.17 1.24 -6.72
C GLN A 314 -15.04 1.38 -7.98
N THR A 315 -14.75 2.37 -8.81
CA THR A 315 -15.47 2.57 -10.07
C THR A 315 -15.39 1.36 -11.00
N THR A 316 -14.28 0.61 -10.95
CA THR A 316 -14.13 -0.65 -11.69
C THR A 316 -15.01 -1.78 -11.14
N ASP A 317 -15.31 -1.80 -9.83
CA ASP A 317 -16.21 -2.80 -9.23
C ASP A 317 -17.66 -2.56 -9.69
N LEU A 318 -18.03 -1.31 -9.96
CA LEU A 318 -19.36 -0.90 -10.37
C LEU A 318 -19.56 -0.91 -11.89
N TYR A 319 -18.61 -0.35 -12.64
CA TYR A 319 -18.82 0.04 -14.03
C TYR A 319 -18.07 -0.83 -15.04
N ARG A 320 -17.09 -1.61 -14.59
CA ARG A 320 -16.43 -2.63 -15.42
C ARG A 320 -17.09 -4.00 -15.20
N ALA A 321 -18.40 -4.05 -15.47
CA ALA A 321 -19.22 -5.21 -15.17
C ALA A 321 -19.15 -6.26 -16.28
N GLN A 322 -19.54 -7.49 -15.96
CA GLN A 322 -19.66 -8.59 -16.90
C GLN A 322 -21.07 -9.17 -16.89
N ILE A 323 -21.48 -9.73 -18.03
CA ILE A 323 -22.78 -10.40 -18.18
C ILE A 323 -22.73 -11.71 -17.41
N GLY A 324 -23.76 -11.98 -16.61
CA GLY A 324 -23.93 -13.22 -15.85
C GLY A 324 -24.30 -12.96 -14.39
N PRO A 325 -24.94 -13.92 -13.72
CA PRO A 325 -25.47 -13.72 -12.37
C PRO A 325 -24.41 -13.45 -11.30
N SER A 326 -23.18 -13.90 -11.50
CA SER A 326 -22.07 -13.74 -10.54
C SER A 326 -21.04 -12.69 -10.98
N ARG A 327 -21.29 -11.95 -12.06
CA ARG A 327 -20.33 -11.05 -12.69
C ARG A 327 -20.89 -9.66 -12.95
N THR A 328 -22.04 -9.34 -12.38
CA THR A 328 -22.64 -8.02 -12.48
C THR A 328 -22.06 -7.08 -11.43
N GLY A 329 -22.03 -5.78 -11.74
CA GLY A 329 -21.82 -4.74 -10.73
C GLY A 329 -22.88 -4.78 -9.63
N GLY A 330 -22.79 -3.91 -8.65
CA GLY A 330 -23.74 -3.82 -7.52
C GLY A 330 -23.06 -4.10 -6.18
N ALA A 331 -21.78 -3.75 -6.08
CA ALA A 331 -21.07 -3.77 -4.80
C ALA A 331 -21.58 -2.63 -3.89
N ASP A 332 -21.72 -2.95 -2.61
CA ASP A 332 -21.95 -1.97 -1.54
C ASP A 332 -20.64 -1.54 -0.88
N SER A 333 -20.71 -0.57 0.03
CA SER A 333 -19.53 -0.14 0.80
C SER A 333 -19.04 -1.28 1.69
N GLU A 334 -17.79 -1.68 1.51
CA GLU A 334 -17.13 -2.58 2.45
C GLU A 334 -17.01 -1.92 3.83
N SER A 335 -17.19 -2.70 4.89
CA SER A 335 -16.94 -2.25 6.25
C SER A 335 -16.07 -3.25 7.03
N ILE A 336 -15.28 -2.72 7.96
CA ILE A 336 -14.47 -3.51 8.88
C ILE A 336 -14.58 -2.95 10.30
N ASP A 337 -15.05 -3.78 11.22
CA ASP A 337 -15.03 -3.51 12.65
C ASP A 337 -13.80 -4.17 13.27
N SER A 338 -12.97 -3.39 13.96
CA SER A 338 -11.72 -3.84 14.56
C SER A 338 -11.70 -3.53 16.06
N ILE A 339 -11.32 -4.50 16.86
CA ILE A 339 -10.91 -4.31 18.24
C ILE A 339 -9.48 -4.81 18.41
N GLU A 340 -8.68 -4.02 19.09
CA GLU A 340 -7.27 -4.31 19.38
C GLU A 340 -6.96 -4.02 20.84
N ILE A 341 -6.17 -4.88 21.47
CA ILE A 341 -5.64 -4.69 22.82
C ILE A 341 -4.15 -4.98 22.82
N GLY A 342 -3.37 -4.14 23.50
CA GLY A 342 -1.93 -4.34 23.50
C GLY A 342 -1.22 -3.65 24.64
N VAL A 343 0.08 -3.91 24.69
CA VAL A 343 1.03 -3.26 25.59
C VAL A 343 2.28 -2.90 24.81
N ARG A 344 2.79 -1.69 25.03
CA ARG A 344 4.05 -1.23 24.44
C ARG A 344 4.96 -0.64 25.50
N LYS A 345 6.25 -0.87 25.31
CA LYS A 345 7.32 -0.26 26.08
C LYS A 345 8.30 0.44 25.14
N VAL A 346 8.63 1.68 25.45
CA VAL A 346 9.61 2.51 24.71
C VAL A 346 10.70 2.97 25.68
N GLY A 347 11.81 3.53 25.15
CA GLY A 347 12.92 4.03 25.94
C GLY A 347 14.16 3.12 25.88
N ASP A 348 15.03 3.24 26.86
CA ASP A 348 16.29 2.51 26.89
C ASP A 348 16.10 0.99 27.14
N GLY A 349 17.01 0.18 26.58
CA GLY A 349 17.02 -1.27 26.71
C GLY A 349 15.95 -1.96 25.86
N LEU A 350 15.23 -2.93 26.44
CA LEU A 350 14.20 -3.67 25.72
C LEU A 350 12.98 -2.79 25.41
N GLN A 351 12.73 -2.58 24.14
CA GLN A 351 11.53 -1.96 23.59
C GLN A 351 10.66 -3.04 22.96
N TYR A 352 9.35 -2.97 23.16
CA TYR A 352 8.44 -3.93 22.54
C TYR A 352 7.02 -3.36 22.37
N GLU A 353 6.32 -3.94 21.43
CA GLU A 353 4.86 -3.83 21.30
C GLU A 353 4.28 -5.23 21.08
N ILE A 354 3.26 -5.56 21.83
CA ILE A 354 2.51 -6.81 21.73
C ILE A 354 1.05 -6.42 21.62
N ALA A 355 0.41 -6.78 20.50
CA ALA A 355 -1.00 -6.47 20.24
C ALA A 355 -1.76 -7.72 19.79
N ALA A 356 -2.94 -7.92 20.32
CA ALA A 356 -3.90 -8.91 19.83
C ALA A 356 -5.10 -8.17 19.22
N TYR A 357 -5.58 -8.65 18.09
CA TYR A 357 -6.69 -8.03 17.39
C TYR A 357 -7.74 -9.05 16.94
N HIS A 358 -8.97 -8.56 16.82
CA HIS A 358 -10.06 -9.25 16.15
C HIS A 358 -10.80 -8.28 15.26
N MET A 359 -10.99 -8.67 13.97
CA MET A 359 -11.68 -7.84 12.98
C MET A 359 -12.75 -8.67 12.27
N LYS A 360 -13.87 -8.01 11.95
CA LYS A 360 -14.92 -8.55 11.07
C LYS A 360 -15.07 -7.63 9.88
N LYS A 361 -15.08 -8.21 8.69
CA LYS A 361 -15.29 -7.48 7.44
C LYS A 361 -16.59 -7.98 6.80
N ASP A 362 -17.44 -7.04 6.43
CA ASP A 362 -18.69 -7.28 5.71
C ASP A 362 -18.65 -6.59 4.33
N ASP A 363 -19.44 -7.12 3.39
CA ASP A 363 -19.55 -6.65 2.00
C ASP A 363 -18.19 -6.64 1.27
N TYR A 364 -17.35 -7.65 1.55
CA TYR A 364 -16.05 -7.81 0.92
C TYR A 364 -16.20 -8.20 -0.53
N PHE A 365 -15.81 -7.29 -1.44
CA PHE A 365 -15.81 -7.56 -2.88
C PHE A 365 -14.50 -8.25 -3.28
N PHE A 366 -14.60 -9.44 -3.88
CA PHE A 366 -13.46 -10.18 -4.41
C PHE A 366 -13.85 -11.08 -5.58
N THR A 367 -12.86 -11.58 -6.30
CA THR A 367 -13.04 -12.60 -7.35
C THR A 367 -12.57 -13.94 -6.82
N ASP A 368 -13.42 -14.95 -6.84
CA ASP A 368 -13.12 -16.29 -6.34
C ASP A 368 -12.22 -17.10 -7.31
N THR A 369 -11.81 -18.29 -6.89
CA THR A 369 -10.95 -19.20 -7.68
C THR A 369 -11.58 -19.59 -9.02
N ASN A 370 -12.91 -19.53 -9.16
CA ASN A 370 -13.62 -19.76 -10.43
C ASN A 370 -13.70 -18.53 -11.34
N ASN A 371 -13.08 -17.41 -10.95
CA ASN A 371 -13.17 -16.09 -11.60
C ASN A 371 -14.60 -15.50 -11.57
N GLU A 372 -15.36 -15.76 -10.52
CA GLU A 372 -16.65 -15.14 -10.28
C GLU A 372 -16.54 -14.04 -9.22
N ASN A 373 -17.18 -12.89 -9.46
CA ASN A 373 -17.23 -11.82 -8.47
C ASN A 373 -18.15 -12.19 -7.31
N VAL A 374 -17.70 -11.93 -6.10
CA VAL A 374 -18.42 -12.08 -4.84
C VAL A 374 -18.59 -10.70 -4.22
N PRO A 375 -19.77 -10.07 -4.31
CA PRO A 375 -19.94 -8.67 -3.86
C PRO A 375 -20.25 -8.54 -2.35
N ASP A 376 -20.63 -9.63 -1.69
CA ASP A 376 -21.17 -9.66 -0.33
C ASP A 376 -20.41 -10.61 0.60
N GLY A 377 -19.12 -10.82 0.32
CA GLY A 377 -18.24 -11.67 1.13
C GLY A 377 -18.13 -11.19 2.59
N LYS A 378 -17.95 -12.14 3.50
CA LYS A 378 -17.73 -11.86 4.94
C LYS A 378 -16.50 -12.58 5.42
N THR A 379 -15.68 -11.89 6.21
CA THR A 379 -14.43 -12.48 6.72
C THR A 379 -14.18 -12.12 8.17
N ASN A 380 -13.51 -13.03 8.89
CA ASN A 380 -13.01 -12.81 10.24
C ASN A 380 -11.49 -12.86 10.23
N HIS A 381 -10.87 -11.94 10.97
CA HIS A 381 -9.43 -11.86 11.11
C HIS A 381 -9.08 -11.78 12.59
N THR A 382 -8.26 -12.70 13.08
CA THR A 382 -7.78 -12.70 14.47
C THR A 382 -6.29 -12.90 14.46
N GLY A 383 -5.55 -12.11 15.21
CA GLY A 383 -4.10 -12.23 15.21
C GLY A 383 -3.43 -11.70 16.46
N LEU A 384 -2.14 -12.02 16.56
CA LEU A 384 -1.18 -11.54 17.54
C LEU A 384 0.02 -10.96 16.79
N GLU A 385 0.37 -9.73 17.10
CA GLU A 385 1.53 -9.04 16.55
C GLU A 385 2.55 -8.79 17.67
N LEU A 386 3.81 -9.05 17.34
CA LEU A 386 4.95 -8.89 18.23
C LEU A 386 6.00 -8.05 17.51
N GLY A 387 6.30 -6.88 18.05
CA GLY A 387 7.44 -6.07 17.64
C GLY A 387 8.41 -5.95 18.81
N MET A 388 9.72 -6.11 18.59
CA MET A 388 10.72 -5.88 19.62
C MET A 388 12.03 -5.34 19.05
N PHE A 389 12.72 -4.56 19.88
CA PHE A 389 14.11 -4.15 19.66
C PHE A 389 14.85 -4.21 21.01
N TYR A 390 16.04 -4.80 20.99
CA TYR A 390 16.89 -4.89 22.19
C TYR A 390 18.38 -4.69 21.84
N PRO A 391 19.02 -3.61 22.31
CA PRO A 391 20.45 -3.45 22.26
C PRO A 391 21.08 -4.29 23.41
N PHE A 392 21.77 -5.38 23.09
CA PHE A 392 22.46 -6.19 24.08
C PHE A 392 23.62 -5.42 24.71
N ASN A 393 24.33 -4.66 23.89
CA ASN A 393 25.45 -3.80 24.24
C ASN A 393 25.75 -2.84 23.08
N GLU A 394 26.86 -2.11 23.14
CA GLU A 394 27.28 -1.19 22.08
C GLU A 394 27.60 -1.89 20.74
N LEU A 395 27.92 -3.20 20.76
CA LEU A 395 28.29 -3.95 19.58
C LEU A 395 27.10 -4.66 18.91
N PHE A 396 26.12 -5.15 19.68
CA PHE A 396 25.06 -6.02 19.15
C PHE A 396 23.67 -5.55 19.55
N ASP A 397 22.78 -5.61 18.61
CA ASP A 397 21.33 -5.42 18.80
C ASP A 397 20.52 -6.49 18.07
N ILE A 398 19.30 -6.71 18.53
CA ILE A 398 18.31 -7.58 17.86
C ILE A 398 17.00 -6.83 17.68
N GLY A 399 16.44 -6.92 16.49
CA GLY A 399 15.07 -6.48 16.18
C GLY A 399 14.26 -7.66 15.66
N ALA A 400 12.98 -7.73 16.01
CA ALA A 400 12.07 -8.74 15.49
C ALA A 400 10.67 -8.16 15.30
N ASN A 401 10.00 -8.56 14.22
CA ASN A 401 8.58 -8.35 14.00
C ASN A 401 7.98 -9.67 13.55
N VAL A 402 6.97 -10.15 14.26
CA VAL A 402 6.31 -11.42 13.97
C VAL A 402 4.81 -11.26 14.11
N THR A 403 4.08 -11.75 13.12
CA THR A 403 2.62 -11.80 13.12
C THR A 403 2.15 -13.25 13.06
N PHE A 404 1.23 -13.60 13.95
CA PHE A 404 0.44 -14.83 13.90
C PHE A 404 -0.99 -14.42 13.59
N ALA A 405 -1.54 -14.90 12.48
CA ALA A 405 -2.85 -14.49 12.02
C ALA A 405 -3.70 -15.67 11.55
N LYS A 406 -5.00 -15.57 11.77
CA LYS A 406 -6.02 -16.43 11.26
C LYS A 406 -7.03 -15.57 10.50
N HIS A 407 -7.11 -15.78 9.20
CA HIS A 407 -8.00 -15.08 8.28
C HIS A 407 -8.96 -16.10 7.68
N GLU A 408 -10.26 -15.96 7.91
CA GLU A 408 -11.26 -16.98 7.57
C GLU A 408 -12.47 -16.36 6.87
N TYR A 409 -13.06 -17.12 5.96
CA TYR A 409 -14.40 -16.82 5.43
C TYR A 409 -15.46 -17.01 6.52
N ASP A 410 -16.41 -16.06 6.62
CA ASP A 410 -17.54 -16.12 7.56
C ASP A 410 -18.88 -16.33 6.82
N PHE A 411 -18.85 -17.02 5.68
CA PHE A 411 -20.02 -17.36 4.86
C PHE A 411 -19.76 -18.64 4.07
N ASN A 412 -20.83 -19.17 3.45
CA ASN A 412 -20.73 -20.34 2.57
C ASN A 412 -21.05 -19.95 1.13
N LYS A 413 -20.24 -20.39 0.16
CA LYS A 413 -20.50 -20.28 -1.28
C LYS A 413 -20.17 -21.63 -1.94
N PRO A 414 -21.11 -22.60 -1.96
CA PRO A 414 -20.83 -23.97 -2.43
C PRO A 414 -20.31 -24.04 -3.87
N GLY A 415 -20.74 -23.12 -4.75
CA GLY A 415 -20.26 -23.04 -6.13
C GLY A 415 -18.76 -22.74 -6.26
N SER A 416 -18.16 -22.07 -5.28
CA SER A 416 -16.73 -21.77 -5.22
C SER A 416 -15.97 -22.72 -4.29
N GLY A 417 -16.66 -23.63 -3.60
CA GLY A 417 -16.07 -24.49 -2.57
C GLY A 417 -15.77 -23.79 -1.25
N ILE A 418 -16.27 -22.57 -1.05
CA ILE A 418 -16.06 -21.82 0.19
C ILE A 418 -17.01 -22.36 1.26
N GLU A 419 -16.42 -22.78 2.39
CA GLU A 419 -17.15 -23.11 3.62
C GLU A 419 -16.75 -22.10 4.71
N LYS A 420 -17.72 -21.78 5.58
CA LYS A 420 -17.46 -20.92 6.74
C LYS A 420 -16.38 -21.55 7.64
N GLY A 421 -15.31 -20.79 7.90
CA GLY A 421 -14.15 -21.23 8.65
C GLY A 421 -12.96 -21.66 7.78
N ASP A 422 -13.13 -21.74 6.46
CA ASP A 422 -12.01 -21.90 5.55
C ASP A 422 -11.10 -20.67 5.60
N TYR A 423 -9.79 -20.89 5.42
CA TYR A 423 -8.83 -19.81 5.38
C TYR A 423 -8.91 -19.03 4.07
N LEU A 424 -8.75 -17.72 4.15
CA LEU A 424 -8.60 -16.88 2.99
C LEU A 424 -7.38 -17.31 2.17
N VAL A 425 -7.51 -17.24 0.86
CA VAL A 425 -6.39 -17.47 -0.07
C VAL A 425 -5.32 -16.41 0.08
N THR A 426 -4.07 -16.77 -0.18
CA THR A 426 -2.89 -15.88 -0.12
C THR A 426 -2.66 -15.20 1.24
N ALA A 427 -3.17 -15.78 2.32
CA ALA A 427 -3.06 -15.25 3.67
C ALA A 427 -2.21 -16.19 4.57
N PRO A 428 -0.90 -15.94 4.72
CA PRO A 428 -0.03 -16.77 5.54
C PRO A 428 -0.41 -16.67 7.02
N LYS A 429 -0.32 -17.80 7.73
CA LYS A 429 -0.65 -17.88 9.18
C LYS A 429 0.43 -17.26 10.06
N ARG A 430 1.66 -17.24 9.58
CA ARG A 430 2.82 -16.67 10.29
C ARG A 430 3.70 -15.96 9.28
N MET A 431 4.10 -14.76 9.61
CA MET A 431 5.07 -13.99 8.84
C MET A 431 5.86 -13.08 9.76
N GLY A 432 7.07 -12.74 9.35
CA GLY A 432 7.87 -11.81 10.11
C GLY A 432 9.33 -11.80 9.72
N ASN A 433 10.10 -11.02 10.46
CA ASN A 433 11.55 -10.98 10.31
C ASN A 433 12.26 -10.87 11.66
N ILE A 434 13.49 -11.37 11.69
CA ILE A 434 14.43 -11.16 12.79
C ILE A 434 15.71 -10.57 12.21
N ARG A 435 16.21 -9.51 12.82
CA ARG A 435 17.43 -8.80 12.42
C ARG A 435 18.43 -8.81 13.57
N LEU A 436 19.66 -9.22 13.28
CA LEU A 436 20.80 -9.15 14.19
C LEU A 436 21.77 -8.10 13.67
N GLY A 437 21.85 -6.98 14.37
CA GLY A 437 22.78 -5.89 14.10
C GLY A 437 24.11 -6.09 14.81
N TRP A 438 25.20 -5.77 14.12
CA TRP A 438 26.58 -5.80 14.63
C TRP A 438 27.34 -4.53 14.24
N ASN A 439 27.67 -3.72 15.22
CA ASN A 439 28.59 -2.57 15.07
C ASN A 439 30.02 -3.10 15.10
N VAL A 440 30.55 -3.50 13.95
CA VAL A 440 31.90 -4.10 13.80
C VAL A 440 32.98 -3.14 14.29
N THR A 441 32.82 -1.87 13.94
CA THR A 441 33.59 -0.72 14.42
C THR A 441 32.66 0.47 14.60
N PRO A 442 33.11 1.61 15.20
CA PRO A 442 32.28 2.82 15.26
C PRO A 442 31.80 3.36 13.90
N VAL A 443 32.46 2.98 12.81
CA VAL A 443 32.17 3.43 11.44
C VAL A 443 31.71 2.29 10.53
N THR A 444 31.53 1.08 11.06
CA THR A 444 31.12 -0.09 10.25
C THR A 444 30.01 -0.85 10.95
N ARG A 445 28.87 -0.98 10.29
CA ARG A 445 27.74 -1.79 10.74
C ARG A 445 27.44 -2.90 9.75
N ALA A 446 27.16 -4.10 10.27
CA ALA A 446 26.60 -5.22 9.54
C ALA A 446 25.25 -5.64 10.14
N GLU A 447 24.36 -6.21 9.34
CA GLU A 447 23.07 -6.71 9.78
C GLU A 447 22.71 -7.98 9.03
N LEU A 448 22.41 -9.04 9.75
CA LEU A 448 21.83 -10.28 9.22
C LEU A 448 20.31 -10.24 9.48
N GLU A 449 19.53 -10.43 8.44
CA GLU A 449 18.07 -10.50 8.50
C GLU A 449 17.58 -11.89 8.06
N TRP A 450 16.70 -12.49 8.84
CA TRP A 450 15.89 -13.64 8.46
C TRP A 450 14.46 -13.20 8.22
N VAL A 451 13.91 -13.50 7.05
CA VAL A 451 12.52 -13.25 6.65
C VAL A 451 11.82 -14.60 6.53
N HIS A 452 10.70 -14.74 7.22
CA HIS A 452 9.86 -15.94 7.24
C HIS A 452 8.47 -15.66 6.72
N MET A 453 7.96 -16.55 5.86
CA MET A 453 6.57 -16.65 5.46
C MET A 453 6.15 -18.11 5.56
N SER A 454 5.11 -18.41 6.34
CA SER A 454 4.57 -19.78 6.45
C SER A 454 3.76 -20.16 5.23
N GLU A 455 3.39 -21.43 5.14
CA GLU A 455 2.41 -21.93 4.16
C GLU A 455 1.10 -21.16 4.20
N TYR A 456 0.44 -21.08 3.03
CA TYR A 456 -0.91 -20.56 2.90
C TYR A 456 -1.69 -21.26 1.77
N TYR A 457 -3.03 -21.18 1.85
CA TYR A 457 -3.89 -21.74 0.81
C TYR A 457 -3.94 -20.85 -0.43
N ILE A 458 -4.04 -21.47 -1.60
CA ILE A 458 -4.10 -20.80 -2.91
C ILE A 458 -5.43 -21.07 -3.65
N THR A 459 -6.32 -21.84 -3.04
CA THR A 459 -7.69 -22.11 -3.51
C THR A 459 -8.68 -21.82 -2.39
N ASP A 460 -9.87 -21.32 -2.73
CA ASP A 460 -10.92 -20.99 -1.76
C ASP A 460 -11.40 -22.20 -0.96
N GLY A 461 -11.45 -23.38 -1.56
CA GLY A 461 -11.80 -24.64 -0.90
C GLY A 461 -10.66 -25.26 -0.08
N ASN A 462 -9.54 -24.55 0.14
CA ASN A 462 -8.42 -24.95 0.99
C ASN A 462 -7.78 -26.31 0.64
N ASP A 463 -7.83 -26.74 -0.60
CA ASP A 463 -7.28 -28.04 -1.07
C ASP A 463 -5.84 -27.95 -1.62
N LYS A 464 -5.36 -26.74 -1.94
CA LYS A 464 -4.00 -26.50 -2.45
C LYS A 464 -3.29 -25.42 -1.65
N LYS A 465 -1.96 -25.57 -1.53
CA LYS A 465 -1.12 -24.67 -0.74
C LYS A 465 0.14 -24.26 -1.48
N TYR A 466 0.68 -23.12 -1.07
CA TYR A 466 2.08 -22.75 -1.19
C TYR A 466 2.78 -23.06 0.14
N ASP A 467 4.00 -23.64 0.07
CA ASP A 467 4.71 -24.14 1.27
C ASP A 467 5.31 -23.03 2.14
N GLY A 468 5.34 -21.78 1.65
CA GLY A 468 6.06 -20.70 2.32
C GLY A 468 7.56 -20.69 2.03
N HIS A 469 8.31 -19.82 2.72
CA HIS A 469 9.76 -19.73 2.52
C HIS A 469 10.49 -19.05 3.69
N ASP A 470 11.80 -19.25 3.72
CA ASP A 470 12.76 -18.59 4.59
C ASP A 470 13.88 -17.98 3.74
N VAL A 471 14.05 -16.65 3.85
CA VAL A 471 15.09 -15.92 3.12
C VAL A 471 15.99 -15.18 4.09
N PHE A 472 17.31 -15.29 3.89
CA PHE A 472 18.30 -14.57 4.68
C PHE A 472 18.97 -13.50 3.84
N ASN A 473 19.09 -12.31 4.42
CA ASN A 473 19.72 -11.14 3.81
C ASN A 473 20.88 -10.67 4.69
N LEU A 474 21.96 -10.20 4.07
CA LEU A 474 23.06 -9.56 4.76
C LEU A 474 23.23 -8.14 4.23
N ARG A 475 23.29 -7.15 5.13
CA ARG A 475 23.56 -5.76 4.80
C ARG A 475 24.81 -5.28 5.53
N ALA A 476 25.56 -4.38 4.92
CA ALA A 476 26.67 -3.72 5.58
C ALA A 476 26.80 -2.28 5.09
N SER A 477 27.27 -1.40 5.97
CA SER A 477 27.65 -0.04 5.65
C SER A 477 28.98 0.31 6.33
N HIS A 478 29.76 1.20 5.68
CA HIS A 478 31.05 1.66 6.17
C HIS A 478 31.25 3.13 5.83
N ASP A 479 31.45 3.96 6.85
CA ASP A 479 31.78 5.36 6.69
C ASP A 479 33.29 5.48 6.43
N VAL A 480 33.66 5.64 5.16
CA VAL A 480 35.06 5.80 4.71
C VAL A 480 35.63 7.14 5.20
N THR A 481 34.80 8.17 5.17
CA THR A 481 35.05 9.49 5.72
C THR A 481 33.77 10.03 6.36
N ASN A 482 33.84 11.22 6.98
CA ASN A 482 32.62 11.88 7.48
C ASN A 482 31.60 12.22 6.38
N ASN A 483 32.01 12.18 5.12
CA ASN A 483 31.21 12.58 3.97
C ASN A 483 30.88 11.43 3.01
N LEU A 484 31.60 10.31 3.07
CA LEU A 484 31.46 9.19 2.16
C LEU A 484 31.11 7.90 2.92
N THR A 485 29.93 7.36 2.65
CA THR A 485 29.48 6.05 3.12
C THR A 485 29.40 5.08 1.96
N LEU A 486 30.01 3.92 2.08
CA LEU A 486 29.81 2.77 1.20
C LEU A 486 28.84 1.80 1.85
N TYR A 487 27.97 1.21 1.05
CA TYR A 487 27.01 0.19 1.55
C TYR A 487 26.81 -0.93 0.55
N GLY A 488 26.36 -2.08 1.07
CA GLY A 488 26.03 -3.23 0.25
C GLY A 488 25.00 -4.14 0.90
N LYS A 489 24.30 -4.89 0.05
CA LYS A 489 23.30 -5.88 0.46
C LYS A 489 23.50 -7.15 -0.37
N VAL A 490 23.62 -8.30 0.32
CA VAL A 490 23.44 -9.62 -0.30
C VAL A 490 22.00 -10.05 0.01
N HIS A 491 21.16 -10.08 -1.00
CA HIS A 491 19.82 -10.64 -0.89
C HIS A 491 19.88 -12.16 -1.06
N ASN A 492 18.97 -12.87 -0.35
CA ASN A 492 18.83 -14.30 -0.45
C ASN A 492 20.18 -15.05 -0.31
N LEU A 493 20.86 -14.84 0.83
CA LEU A 493 22.23 -15.29 1.10
C LEU A 493 22.44 -16.79 0.81
N PHE A 494 21.44 -17.64 1.06
CA PHE A 494 21.51 -19.07 0.87
C PHE A 494 20.94 -19.56 -0.47
N ASN A 495 20.54 -18.64 -1.36
CA ASN A 495 20.01 -18.93 -2.69
C ASN A 495 18.75 -19.81 -2.65
N THR A 496 17.87 -19.57 -1.68
CA THR A 496 16.58 -20.26 -1.54
C THR A 496 15.71 -20.03 -2.80
N GLU A 497 15.09 -21.09 -3.29
CA GLU A 497 14.07 -21.02 -4.34
C GLU A 497 12.72 -20.77 -3.69
N TYR A 498 12.02 -19.69 -4.07
CA TYR A 498 10.77 -19.30 -3.47
C TYR A 498 9.89 -18.51 -4.46
N ALA A 499 8.63 -18.38 -4.13
CA ALA A 499 7.72 -17.46 -4.80
C ALA A 499 7.38 -16.29 -3.87
N GLU A 500 7.42 -15.07 -4.37
CA GLU A 500 6.93 -13.88 -3.65
C GLU A 500 5.41 -13.94 -3.47
N ARG A 501 4.72 -14.51 -4.48
CA ARG A 501 3.29 -14.78 -4.46
C ARG A 501 3.01 -16.08 -5.21
N ALA A 502 2.11 -16.87 -4.65
CA ALA A 502 1.50 -18.03 -5.29
C ALA A 502 -0.03 -17.92 -5.21
N ASP A 503 -0.69 -18.26 -6.29
CA ASP A 503 -2.15 -18.40 -6.35
C ASP A 503 -2.53 -19.56 -7.28
N PHE A 504 -3.83 -19.85 -7.40
CA PHE A 504 -4.36 -20.87 -8.29
C PHE A 504 -5.47 -20.27 -9.13
N GLY A 505 -5.46 -20.50 -10.42
CA GLY A 505 -6.50 -19.98 -11.31
C GLY A 505 -6.13 -20.13 -12.77
N GLY A 506 -6.93 -19.53 -13.63
CA GLY A 506 -6.81 -19.60 -15.09
C GLY A 506 -7.97 -20.35 -15.73
N GLY A 507 -8.08 -20.26 -17.07
CA GLY A 507 -9.11 -20.95 -17.83
C GLY A 507 -8.87 -22.47 -17.89
N GLY A 508 -9.92 -23.26 -18.11
CA GLY A 508 -9.79 -24.69 -18.40
C GLY A 508 -9.51 -25.61 -17.20
N GLY A 509 -9.82 -25.19 -15.97
CA GLY A 509 -9.65 -25.98 -14.75
C GLY A 509 -8.57 -25.47 -13.81
N GLY A 510 -7.92 -24.35 -14.15
CA GLY A 510 -6.92 -23.69 -13.34
C GLY A 510 -5.57 -24.43 -13.25
N ASP A 511 -4.53 -23.71 -12.84
CA ASP A 511 -3.20 -24.26 -12.56
C ASP A 511 -2.55 -23.47 -11.40
N TYR A 512 -1.48 -24.02 -10.83
CA TYR A 512 -0.61 -23.30 -9.91
C TYR A 512 0.07 -22.15 -10.65
N ARG A 513 0.08 -20.97 -10.05
CA ARG A 513 0.69 -19.76 -10.59
C ARG A 513 1.65 -19.17 -9.58
N TYR A 514 2.84 -18.80 -10.03
CA TYR A 514 3.90 -18.28 -9.16
C TYR A 514 4.55 -17.03 -9.75
N PHE A 515 4.67 -15.98 -8.92
CA PHE A 515 5.60 -14.89 -9.13
C PHE A 515 6.89 -15.27 -8.42
N VAL A 516 7.94 -15.49 -9.19
CA VAL A 516 9.18 -16.09 -8.70
C VAL A 516 10.01 -15.08 -7.92
N GLY A 517 10.47 -15.45 -6.75
CA GLY A 517 11.39 -14.66 -5.95
C GLY A 517 12.81 -14.67 -6.51
N GLU A 518 13.53 -13.57 -6.32
CA GLU A 518 14.89 -13.43 -6.83
C GLU A 518 15.86 -14.37 -6.13
N LYS A 519 16.77 -14.93 -6.91
CA LYS A 519 17.94 -15.68 -6.46
C LYS A 519 18.92 -14.76 -5.71
N ARG A 520 19.99 -15.34 -5.16
CA ARG A 520 21.04 -14.56 -4.49
C ARG A 520 21.65 -13.52 -5.41
N TYR A 521 21.71 -12.29 -4.93
CA TYR A 521 22.38 -11.19 -5.62
C TYR A 521 23.08 -10.22 -4.68
N LEU A 522 24.00 -9.43 -5.23
CA LEU A 522 24.71 -8.35 -4.56
C LEU A 522 24.26 -7.00 -5.14
N HIS A 523 23.91 -6.09 -4.25
CA HIS A 523 23.67 -4.68 -4.54
C HIS A 523 24.67 -3.85 -3.75
N VAL A 524 25.33 -2.86 -4.37
CA VAL A 524 26.30 -1.98 -3.73
C VAL A 524 26.04 -0.53 -4.09
N GLY A 525 26.41 0.37 -3.18
CA GLY A 525 26.22 1.79 -3.42
C GLY A 525 27.16 2.64 -2.59
N ALA A 526 27.17 3.93 -2.93
CA ALA A 526 27.93 4.96 -2.24
C ALA A 526 27.07 6.21 -2.09
N SER A 527 27.04 6.77 -0.89
CA SER A 527 26.43 8.06 -0.58
C SER A 527 27.52 9.07 -0.22
N TYR A 528 27.48 10.23 -0.86
CA TYR A 528 28.43 11.32 -0.62
C TYR A 528 27.69 12.61 -0.29
N SER A 529 28.00 13.18 0.89
CA SER A 529 27.47 14.46 1.38
C SER A 529 28.55 15.54 1.33
N PHE A 530 28.24 16.78 0.87
CA PHE A 530 29.21 17.85 0.69
C PHE A 530 28.59 19.25 0.88
#